data_63c706d48d9845265b58be7196cd90b5
#
_entry.id   63c706d48d9845265b58be7196cd90b5
#
_cell.length_a   1.000
_cell.length_b   1.000
_cell.length_c   1.000
_cell.angle_alpha   90.00
_cell.angle_beta   90.00
_cell.angle_gamma   90.00
#
_symmetry.space_group_name_H-M   'P 1'
#
loop_
_entity.id
_entity.type
_entity.pdbx_description
1 polymer ?
#
loop_
_entity_poly.entity_id
_entity_poly.type
_entity_poly.pdbx_seq_one_letter_code
_entity_poly.pdbx_strand_id
1 'polypeptide(L)'
;MRVVNVAIGTAVALWLFVGLALACAGLLIRPHPADVAVVLGNAVHRDGSPSARLAARLDSTYQCYSKGQCRLIFVSGGIDAAGTNEAASMRAWLVRKGVPSDRIIVDAAGNDTWATARHASEFMRYQRLASAIVVTQYFHLPRTMLALERFGIAEVSGMYPPFWEVRDFYSIAREAPAFLWYAVRPR
;
A
#
# COMPACT_ATOMS: atom_id res chain seq x y z
N MET A 1 -7.18 -8.28 40.89
CA MET A 1 -6.61 -9.18 39.87
C MET A 1 -7.62 -9.64 38.79
N ARG A 2 -8.79 -10.24 39.17
CA ARG A 2 -9.77 -10.73 38.15
C ARG A 2 -10.27 -9.65 37.19
N VAL A 3 -10.62 -8.44 37.68
CA VAL A 3 -11.13 -7.32 36.83
C VAL A 3 -10.06 -6.85 35.84
N VAL A 4 -8.80 -6.75 36.25
CA VAL A 4 -7.69 -6.35 35.37
C VAL A 4 -7.46 -7.38 34.26
N ASN A 5 -7.50 -8.67 34.60
CA ASN A 5 -7.33 -9.73 33.61
C ASN A 5 -8.48 -9.76 32.57
N VAL A 6 -9.72 -9.52 33.02
CA VAL A 6 -10.87 -9.41 32.12
C VAL A 6 -10.71 -8.19 31.19
N ALA A 7 -10.33 -7.02 31.73
CA ALA A 7 -10.13 -5.81 30.91
C ALA A 7 -9.03 -5.99 29.85
N ILE A 8 -7.90 -6.60 30.22
CA ILE A 8 -6.81 -6.91 29.27
C ILE A 8 -7.29 -7.89 28.20
N GLY A 9 -7.98 -8.97 28.61
CA GLY A 9 -8.52 -9.96 27.67
C GLY A 9 -9.48 -9.33 26.64
N THR A 10 -10.38 -8.45 27.11
CA THR A 10 -11.32 -7.73 26.25
C THR A 10 -10.58 -6.80 25.27
N ALA A 11 -9.57 -6.05 25.73
CA ALA A 11 -8.80 -5.16 24.88
C ALA A 11 -8.04 -5.94 23.78
N VAL A 12 -7.43 -7.07 24.11
CA VAL A 12 -6.75 -7.94 23.13
C VAL A 12 -7.75 -8.52 22.13
N ALA A 13 -8.91 -9.00 22.59
CA ALA A 13 -9.94 -9.54 21.72
C ALA A 13 -10.46 -8.47 20.74
N LEU A 14 -10.71 -7.26 21.23
CA LEU A 14 -11.12 -6.13 20.38
C LEU A 14 -10.05 -5.77 19.33
N TRP A 15 -8.80 -5.73 19.76
CA TRP A 15 -7.69 -5.46 18.84
C TRP A 15 -7.59 -6.49 17.70
N LEU A 16 -7.63 -7.79 18.05
CA LEU A 16 -7.61 -8.85 17.07
C LEU A 16 -8.84 -8.82 16.16
N PHE A 17 -10.02 -8.53 16.72
CA PHE A 17 -11.25 -8.38 15.96
C PHE A 17 -11.15 -7.23 14.95
N VAL A 18 -10.64 -6.07 15.32
CA VAL A 18 -10.45 -4.92 14.40
C VAL A 18 -9.46 -5.28 13.30
N GLY A 19 -8.34 -5.94 13.63
CA GLY A 19 -7.37 -6.40 12.63
C GLY A 19 -8.00 -7.36 11.60
N LEU A 20 -8.76 -8.33 12.08
CA LEU A 20 -9.49 -9.27 11.23
C LEU A 20 -10.56 -8.57 10.37
N ALA A 21 -11.32 -7.65 10.95
CA ALA A 21 -12.33 -6.88 10.23
C ALA A 21 -11.70 -6.05 9.09
N LEU A 22 -10.55 -5.41 9.32
CA LEU A 22 -9.79 -4.68 8.29
C LEU A 22 -9.30 -5.63 7.19
N ALA A 23 -8.81 -6.81 7.54
CA ALA A 23 -8.38 -7.81 6.57
C ALA A 23 -9.56 -8.30 5.70
N CYS A 24 -10.69 -8.61 6.33
CA CYS A 24 -11.92 -8.99 5.61
C CYS A 24 -12.42 -7.85 4.72
N ALA A 25 -12.45 -6.62 5.21
CA ALA A 25 -12.81 -5.44 4.40
C ALA A 25 -11.89 -5.32 3.18
N GLY A 26 -10.58 -5.48 3.36
CA GLY A 26 -9.61 -5.44 2.27
C GLY A 26 -9.83 -6.53 1.20
N LEU A 27 -10.25 -7.73 1.60
CA LEU A 27 -10.59 -8.81 0.67
C LEU A 27 -11.85 -8.52 -0.18
N LEU A 28 -12.73 -7.67 0.33
CA LEU A 28 -13.96 -7.27 -0.38
C LEU A 28 -13.75 -6.09 -1.33
N ILE A 29 -12.65 -5.35 -1.18
CA ILE A 29 -12.32 -4.22 -2.06
C ILE A 29 -12.10 -4.73 -3.49
N ARG A 30 -12.64 -3.99 -4.45
CA ARG A 30 -12.50 -4.28 -5.88
C ARG A 30 -11.83 -3.08 -6.58
N PRO A 31 -10.91 -3.34 -7.51
CA PRO A 31 -10.32 -2.26 -8.31
C PRO A 31 -11.34 -1.71 -9.30
N HIS A 32 -11.31 -0.39 -9.48
CA HIS A 32 -11.99 0.31 -10.56
C HIS A 32 -10.93 1.02 -11.42
N PRO A 33 -11.15 1.19 -12.74
CA PRO A 33 -10.22 1.94 -13.57
C PRO A 33 -9.93 3.32 -12.98
N ALA A 34 -8.66 3.72 -12.98
CA ALA A 34 -8.21 4.97 -12.37
C ALA A 34 -7.06 5.61 -13.17
N ASP A 35 -6.76 6.86 -12.86
CA ASP A 35 -5.66 7.60 -13.48
C ASP A 35 -4.29 7.02 -13.10
N VAL A 36 -4.14 6.66 -11.81
CA VAL A 36 -2.83 6.27 -11.23
C VAL A 36 -2.96 4.99 -10.41
N ALA A 37 -2.03 4.05 -10.61
CA ALA A 37 -1.77 2.98 -9.65
C ALA A 37 -0.73 3.45 -8.63
N VAL A 38 -1.11 3.58 -7.35
CA VAL A 38 -0.21 3.90 -6.24
C VAL A 38 0.29 2.61 -5.62
N VAL A 39 1.56 2.30 -5.84
CA VAL A 39 2.20 1.03 -5.44
C VAL A 39 3.11 1.26 -4.25
N LEU A 40 2.80 0.60 -3.14
CA LEU A 40 3.61 0.71 -1.92
C LEU A 40 4.81 -0.24 -1.99
N GLY A 41 5.96 0.26 -1.56
CA GLY A 41 7.19 -0.51 -1.42
C GLY A 41 7.11 -1.63 -0.37
N ASN A 42 8.06 -2.50 -0.43
CA ASN A 42 8.36 -3.55 0.54
C ASN A 42 9.84 -3.96 0.36
N ALA A 43 10.32 -4.84 1.23
CA ALA A 43 11.71 -5.26 1.24
C ALA A 43 12.24 -5.63 -0.17
N VAL A 44 13.44 -5.16 -0.44
CA VAL A 44 14.25 -5.45 -1.61
C VAL A 44 15.52 -6.19 -1.14
N HIS A 45 15.95 -7.19 -1.87
CA HIS A 45 17.19 -7.91 -1.57
C HIS A 45 18.41 -7.06 -1.93
N ARG A 46 19.59 -7.42 -1.39
CA ARG A 46 20.85 -6.69 -1.65
C ARG A 46 21.26 -6.63 -3.11
N ASP A 47 20.80 -7.58 -3.92
CA ASP A 47 21.03 -7.62 -5.36
C ASP A 47 20.07 -6.73 -6.15
N GLY A 48 19.20 -5.96 -5.46
CA GLY A 48 18.20 -5.09 -6.06
C GLY A 48 16.93 -5.81 -6.50
N SER A 49 16.81 -7.13 -6.30
CA SER A 49 15.59 -7.87 -6.64
C SER A 49 14.50 -7.63 -5.59
N PRO A 50 13.22 -7.51 -5.99
CA PRO A 50 12.12 -7.37 -5.05
C PRO A 50 11.90 -8.67 -4.28
N SER A 51 11.51 -8.58 -2.99
CA SER A 51 11.00 -9.73 -2.24
C SER A 51 9.80 -10.36 -2.94
N ALA A 52 9.49 -11.63 -2.66
CA ALA A 52 8.34 -12.32 -3.26
C ALA A 52 7.03 -11.54 -3.07
N ARG A 53 6.82 -10.93 -1.90
CA ARG A 53 5.67 -10.06 -1.62
C ARG A 53 5.66 -8.83 -2.51
N LEU A 54 6.79 -8.15 -2.69
CA LEU A 54 6.89 -6.98 -3.56
C LEU A 54 6.73 -7.36 -5.02
N ALA A 55 7.34 -8.47 -5.46
CA ALA A 55 7.17 -8.97 -6.81
C ALA A 55 5.70 -9.25 -7.16
N ALA A 56 4.95 -9.86 -6.24
CA ALA A 56 3.52 -10.09 -6.43
C ALA A 56 2.71 -8.78 -6.56
N ARG A 57 3.07 -7.70 -5.82
CA ARG A 57 2.47 -6.37 -6.03
C ARG A 57 2.78 -5.82 -7.42
N LEU A 58 4.03 -5.94 -7.85
CA LEU A 58 4.48 -5.45 -9.14
C LEU A 58 3.83 -6.22 -10.29
N ASP A 59 3.62 -7.53 -10.15
CA ASP A 59 2.86 -8.33 -11.12
C ASP A 59 1.41 -7.85 -11.23
N SER A 60 0.73 -7.58 -10.10
CA SER A 60 -0.62 -7.01 -10.10
C SER A 60 -0.66 -5.60 -10.70
N THR A 61 0.36 -4.79 -10.43
CA THR A 61 0.52 -3.46 -11.02
C THR A 61 0.68 -3.54 -12.54
N TYR A 62 1.52 -4.45 -13.02
CA TYR A 62 1.70 -4.70 -14.45
C TYR A 62 0.38 -5.13 -15.12
N GLN A 63 -0.39 -5.99 -14.46
CA GLN A 63 -1.71 -6.39 -14.96
C GLN A 63 -2.69 -5.21 -15.03
N CYS A 64 -2.69 -4.34 -14.00
CA CYS A 64 -3.48 -3.10 -14.01
C CYS A 64 -3.15 -2.24 -15.23
N TYR A 65 -1.87 -2.01 -15.48
CA TYR A 65 -1.40 -1.21 -16.60
C TYR A 65 -1.70 -1.86 -17.96
N SER A 66 -1.36 -3.14 -18.13
CA SER A 66 -1.52 -3.85 -19.40
C SER A 66 -2.97 -4.03 -19.83
N LYS A 67 -3.91 -4.07 -18.85
CA LYS A 67 -5.36 -4.10 -19.10
C LYS A 67 -5.97 -2.70 -19.27
N GLY A 68 -5.18 -1.63 -19.23
CA GLY A 68 -5.67 -0.26 -19.32
C GLY A 68 -6.48 0.22 -18.11
N GLN A 69 -6.39 -0.48 -16.98
CA GLN A 69 -7.09 -0.08 -15.75
C GLN A 69 -6.40 1.08 -15.02
N CYS A 70 -5.13 1.36 -15.32
CA CYS A 70 -4.41 2.54 -14.85
C CYS A 70 -3.50 3.06 -15.99
N ARG A 71 -3.38 4.40 -16.07
CA ARG A 71 -2.59 5.07 -17.14
C ARG A 71 -1.18 5.39 -16.69
N LEU A 72 -1.00 5.66 -15.41
CA LEU A 72 0.26 5.99 -14.75
C LEU A 72 0.48 5.06 -13.57
N ILE A 73 1.74 4.87 -13.20
CA ILE A 73 2.14 4.09 -12.04
C ILE A 73 3.01 4.97 -11.14
N PHE A 74 2.61 5.15 -9.89
CA PHE A 74 3.35 5.85 -8.85
C PHE A 74 3.93 4.81 -7.89
N VAL A 75 5.23 4.54 -8.01
CA VAL A 75 5.93 3.61 -7.11
C VAL A 75 6.56 4.38 -5.96
N SER A 76 6.21 4.02 -4.73
CA SER A 76 6.66 4.71 -3.53
C SER A 76 7.31 3.73 -2.56
N GLY A 77 8.54 4.04 -2.15
CA GLY A 77 9.33 3.27 -1.19
C GLY A 77 10.54 4.06 -0.75
N GLY A 78 11.05 3.73 0.43
CA GLY A 78 12.21 4.41 1.01
C GLY A 78 13.55 3.89 0.49
N ILE A 79 14.59 4.39 1.14
CA ILE A 79 15.95 3.87 1.03
C ILE A 79 16.23 3.12 2.34
N ASP A 80 16.57 1.85 2.26
CA ASP A 80 16.86 1.03 3.43
C ASP A 80 18.24 1.36 4.04
N ALA A 81 18.53 0.78 5.21
CA ALA A 81 19.81 0.97 5.90
C ALA A 81 21.04 0.47 5.10
N ALA A 82 20.84 -0.39 4.10
CA ALA A 82 21.88 -0.87 3.20
C ALA A 82 22.06 0.04 1.96
N GLY A 83 21.28 1.14 1.85
CA GLY A 83 21.31 2.06 0.72
C GLY A 83 20.48 1.61 -0.49
N THR A 84 19.67 0.56 -0.35
CA THR A 84 18.83 0.04 -1.44
C THR A 84 17.60 0.92 -1.61
N ASN A 85 17.39 1.46 -2.79
CA ASN A 85 16.24 2.28 -3.13
C ASN A 85 15.08 1.38 -3.62
N GLU A 86 14.06 1.18 -2.77
CA GLU A 86 12.91 0.33 -3.09
C GLU A 86 12.16 0.82 -4.33
N ALA A 87 11.89 2.13 -4.44
CA ALA A 87 11.14 2.70 -5.55
C ALA A 87 11.90 2.58 -6.88
N ALA A 88 13.23 2.73 -6.88
CA ALA A 88 14.07 2.49 -8.06
C ALA A 88 14.03 1.02 -8.50
N SER A 89 14.09 0.08 -7.56
CA SER A 89 13.97 -1.36 -7.82
C SER A 89 12.61 -1.70 -8.43
N MET A 90 11.53 -1.13 -7.90
CA MET A 90 10.17 -1.31 -8.45
C MET A 90 10.08 -0.79 -9.89
N ARG A 91 10.61 0.41 -10.16
CA ARG A 91 10.65 0.95 -11.52
C ARG A 91 11.43 0.04 -12.47
N ALA A 92 12.63 -0.38 -12.08
CA ALA A 92 13.46 -1.25 -12.92
C ALA A 92 12.74 -2.57 -13.24
N TRP A 93 12.01 -3.14 -12.28
CA TRP A 93 11.23 -4.35 -12.49
C TRP A 93 10.07 -4.14 -13.49
N LEU A 94 9.31 -3.07 -13.36
CA LEU A 94 8.20 -2.75 -14.26
C LEU A 94 8.67 -2.44 -15.69
N VAL A 95 9.79 -1.73 -15.83
CA VAL A 95 10.41 -1.48 -17.15
C VAL A 95 10.84 -2.77 -17.83
N ARG A 96 11.44 -3.72 -17.09
CA ARG A 96 11.77 -5.05 -17.63
C ARG A 96 10.54 -5.85 -18.08
N LYS A 97 9.37 -5.59 -17.47
CA LYS A 97 8.08 -6.18 -17.89
C LYS A 97 7.45 -5.48 -19.10
N GLY A 98 8.04 -4.39 -19.57
CA GLY A 98 7.57 -3.66 -20.77
C GLY A 98 6.72 -2.42 -20.49
N VAL A 99 6.65 -1.96 -19.23
CA VAL A 99 6.01 -0.66 -18.92
C VAL A 99 6.94 0.47 -19.38
N PRO A 100 6.49 1.42 -20.21
CA PRO A 100 7.29 2.57 -20.61
C PRO A 100 7.75 3.39 -19.40
N SER A 101 9.00 3.80 -19.39
CA SER A 101 9.61 4.47 -18.24
C SER A 101 9.01 5.83 -17.91
N ASP A 102 8.43 6.52 -18.89
CA ASP A 102 7.69 7.78 -18.76
C ASP A 102 6.30 7.61 -18.11
N ARG A 103 5.82 6.38 -17.99
CA ARG A 103 4.58 6.03 -17.30
C ARG A 103 4.78 5.69 -15.82
N ILE A 104 6.03 5.68 -15.34
CA ILE A 104 6.37 5.31 -13.97
C ILE A 104 6.97 6.50 -13.23
N ILE A 105 6.26 6.99 -12.23
CA ILE A 105 6.70 8.03 -11.31
C ILE A 105 7.36 7.38 -10.10
N VAL A 106 8.54 7.85 -9.72
CA VAL A 106 9.34 7.29 -8.63
C VAL A 106 9.34 8.23 -7.44
N ASP A 107 8.85 7.75 -6.32
CA ASP A 107 8.93 8.41 -5.01
C ASP A 107 9.87 7.61 -4.09
N ALA A 108 11.11 8.07 -3.96
CA ALA A 108 12.13 7.47 -3.10
C ALA A 108 12.07 7.97 -1.64
N ALA A 109 11.12 8.85 -1.33
CA ALA A 109 10.93 9.42 0.02
C ALA A 109 9.69 8.87 0.74
N GLY A 110 9.03 7.85 0.18
CA GLY A 110 7.89 7.17 0.76
C GLY A 110 8.26 6.20 1.88
N ASN A 111 8.85 6.72 2.96
CA ASN A 111 9.34 5.92 4.09
C ASN A 111 8.22 5.28 4.92
N ASP A 112 7.01 5.79 4.84
CA ASP A 112 5.80 5.22 5.43
C ASP A 112 4.58 5.47 4.52
N THR A 113 3.47 4.81 4.85
CA THR A 113 2.22 4.94 4.08
C THR A 113 1.67 6.37 4.09
N TRP A 114 1.91 7.13 5.16
CA TRP A 114 1.46 8.54 5.27
C TRP A 114 2.24 9.45 4.32
N ALA A 115 3.57 9.29 4.27
CA ALA A 115 4.44 9.99 3.34
C ALA A 115 4.08 9.64 1.89
N THR A 116 3.91 8.33 1.59
CA THR A 116 3.43 7.86 0.27
C THR A 116 2.12 8.54 -0.14
N ALA A 117 1.12 8.57 0.76
CA ALA A 117 -0.19 9.15 0.46
C ALA A 117 -0.08 10.67 0.21
N ARG A 118 0.74 11.38 0.98
CA ARG A 118 0.99 12.81 0.79
C ARG A 118 1.65 13.07 -0.57
N HIS A 119 2.74 12.38 -0.89
CA HIS A 119 3.48 12.59 -2.14
C HIS A 119 2.65 12.20 -3.37
N ALA A 120 1.90 11.09 -3.31
CA ALA A 120 0.99 10.69 -4.36
C ALA A 120 -0.09 11.75 -4.60
N SER A 121 -0.68 12.29 -3.53
CA SER A 121 -1.71 13.32 -3.58
C SER A 121 -1.17 14.66 -4.14
N GLU A 122 0.04 15.06 -3.76
CA GLU A 122 0.71 16.24 -4.31
C GLU A 122 0.98 16.07 -5.82
N PHE A 123 1.50 14.92 -6.23
CA PHE A 123 1.70 14.57 -7.63
C PHE A 123 0.39 14.60 -8.43
N MET A 124 -0.65 13.92 -7.92
CA MET A 124 -1.94 13.84 -8.59
C MET A 124 -2.60 15.21 -8.76
N ARG A 125 -2.52 16.07 -7.74
CA ARG A 125 -3.04 17.44 -7.79
C ARG A 125 -2.30 18.27 -8.83
N TYR A 126 -0.96 18.19 -8.87
CA TYR A 126 -0.16 18.87 -9.87
C TYR A 126 -0.52 18.44 -11.30
N GLN A 127 -0.76 17.16 -11.51
CA GLN A 127 -1.12 16.57 -12.81
C GLN A 127 -2.63 16.65 -13.11
N ARG A 128 -3.45 17.18 -12.20
CA ARG A 128 -4.93 17.24 -12.31
C ARG A 128 -5.56 15.85 -12.49
N LEU A 129 -5.07 14.86 -11.76
CA LEU A 129 -5.57 13.49 -11.73
C LEU A 129 -6.52 13.32 -10.54
N ALA A 130 -7.63 12.57 -10.72
CA ALA A 130 -8.70 12.48 -9.74
C ALA A 130 -8.81 11.13 -9.05
N SER A 131 -8.37 10.05 -9.71
CA SER A 131 -8.64 8.68 -9.28
C SER A 131 -7.37 7.85 -9.09
N ALA A 132 -7.35 7.00 -8.05
CA ALA A 132 -6.23 6.13 -7.72
C ALA A 132 -6.66 4.67 -7.46
N ILE A 133 -5.82 3.73 -7.91
CA ILE A 133 -5.85 2.34 -7.45
C ILE A 133 -4.66 2.12 -6.54
N VAL A 134 -4.92 1.79 -5.28
CA VAL A 134 -3.87 1.35 -4.34
C VAL A 134 -3.49 -0.09 -4.64
N VAL A 135 -2.20 -0.37 -4.80
CA VAL A 135 -1.70 -1.74 -4.97
C VAL A 135 -0.84 -2.13 -3.77
N THR A 136 -1.40 -2.95 -2.89
CA THR A 136 -0.74 -3.46 -1.68
C THR A 136 -1.43 -4.74 -1.21
N GLN A 137 -1.00 -5.36 -0.08
CA GLN A 137 -1.68 -6.53 0.49
C GLN A 137 -3.09 -6.17 0.99
N TYR A 138 -4.00 -7.15 0.93
CA TYR A 138 -5.41 -6.99 1.29
C TYR A 138 -5.63 -6.34 2.66
N PHE A 139 -4.90 -6.79 3.70
CA PHE A 139 -5.03 -6.24 5.06
C PHE A 139 -4.56 -4.79 5.17
N HIS A 140 -3.72 -4.34 4.25
CA HIS A 140 -3.14 -3.00 4.23
C HIS A 140 -3.94 -2.00 3.37
N LEU A 141 -4.84 -2.48 2.51
CA LEU A 141 -5.66 -1.63 1.65
C LEU A 141 -6.47 -0.60 2.43
N PRO A 142 -7.25 -0.96 3.50
CA PRO A 142 -8.11 0.01 4.17
C PRO A 142 -7.33 1.21 4.73
N ARG A 143 -6.16 0.97 5.35
CA ARG A 143 -5.34 2.05 5.91
C ARG A 143 -4.71 2.92 4.83
N THR A 144 -4.28 2.33 3.73
CA THR A 144 -3.67 3.09 2.63
C THR A 144 -4.70 3.94 1.90
N MET A 145 -5.89 3.40 1.66
CA MET A 145 -7.00 4.15 1.06
C MET A 145 -7.40 5.32 1.95
N LEU A 146 -7.61 5.07 3.26
CA LEU A 146 -7.88 6.13 4.23
C LEU A 146 -6.82 7.25 4.17
N ALA A 147 -5.53 6.90 4.07
CA ALA A 147 -4.46 7.89 3.99
C ALA A 147 -4.59 8.77 2.73
N LEU A 148 -4.85 8.17 1.56
CA LEU A 148 -5.03 8.90 0.30
C LEU A 148 -6.28 9.82 0.35
N GLU A 149 -7.41 9.32 0.85
CA GLU A 149 -8.64 10.08 1.03
C GLU A 149 -8.41 11.28 1.97
N ARG A 150 -7.67 11.07 3.06
CA ARG A 150 -7.31 12.16 3.98
C ARG A 150 -6.46 13.25 3.33
N PHE A 151 -5.64 12.93 2.34
CA PHE A 151 -4.91 13.91 1.54
C PHE A 151 -5.70 14.46 0.34
N GLY A 152 -7.00 14.10 0.22
CA GLY A 152 -7.94 14.73 -0.69
C GLY A 152 -8.10 14.04 -2.04
N ILE A 153 -7.67 12.80 -2.19
CA ILE A 153 -8.00 11.99 -3.37
C ILE A 153 -9.42 11.47 -3.18
N ALA A 154 -10.34 11.87 -4.07
CA ALA A 154 -11.76 11.59 -3.91
C ALA A 154 -12.15 10.16 -4.33
N GLU A 155 -11.50 9.63 -5.36
CA GLU A 155 -11.80 8.32 -5.93
C GLU A 155 -10.64 7.37 -5.70
N VAL A 156 -10.74 6.56 -4.63
CA VAL A 156 -9.72 5.58 -4.28
C VAL A 156 -10.32 4.18 -4.31
N SER A 157 -9.70 3.28 -5.07
CA SER A 157 -9.99 1.85 -5.05
C SER A 157 -8.74 1.05 -4.70
N GLY A 158 -8.86 -0.26 -4.56
CA GLY A 158 -7.75 -1.09 -4.16
C GLY A 158 -7.61 -2.38 -4.95
N MET A 159 -6.37 -2.80 -5.12
CA MET A 159 -6.00 -4.07 -5.73
C MET A 159 -4.97 -4.76 -4.85
N TYR A 160 -5.17 -6.03 -4.55
CA TYR A 160 -4.18 -6.83 -3.83
C TYR A 160 -3.72 -8.02 -4.69
N PRO A 161 -2.43 -8.42 -4.57
CA PRO A 161 -1.91 -9.60 -5.24
C PRO A 161 -2.45 -10.87 -4.59
N PRO A 162 -2.65 -11.96 -5.34
CA PRO A 162 -2.98 -13.27 -4.78
C PRO A 162 -1.73 -13.91 -4.15
N PHE A 163 -1.22 -13.29 -3.08
CA PHE A 163 -0.01 -13.67 -2.38
C PHE A 163 -0.26 -13.68 -0.87
N TRP A 164 0.06 -14.80 -0.23
CA TRP A 164 -0.21 -15.07 1.18
C TRP A 164 1.05 -15.66 1.82
N GLU A 165 1.36 -15.26 3.03
CA GLU A 165 2.46 -15.83 3.80
C GLU A 165 2.13 -15.83 5.31
N VAL A 166 2.81 -16.67 6.08
CA VAL A 166 2.58 -16.79 7.54
C VAL A 166 2.75 -15.44 8.25
N ARG A 167 3.63 -14.58 7.77
CA ARG A 167 3.84 -13.23 8.30
C ARG A 167 2.60 -12.33 8.20
N ASP A 168 1.59 -12.69 7.42
CA ASP A 168 0.35 -11.92 7.30
C ASP A 168 -0.39 -11.84 8.64
N PHE A 169 -0.35 -12.89 9.48
CA PHE A 169 -0.96 -12.84 10.81
C PHE A 169 -0.39 -11.70 11.67
N TYR A 170 0.93 -11.56 11.70
CA TYR A 170 1.57 -10.44 12.38
C TYR A 170 1.19 -9.09 11.76
N SER A 171 1.15 -9.02 10.44
CA SER A 171 0.82 -7.80 9.71
C SER A 171 -0.61 -7.35 10.00
N ILE A 172 -1.58 -8.28 9.99
CA ILE A 172 -3.00 -8.03 10.32
C ILE A 172 -3.14 -7.47 11.74
N ALA A 173 -2.47 -8.09 12.71
CA ALA A 173 -2.52 -7.61 14.09
C ALA A 173 -2.01 -6.16 14.22
N ARG A 174 -0.98 -5.79 13.46
CA ARG A 174 -0.41 -4.45 13.45
C ARG A 174 -1.30 -3.40 12.76
N GLU A 175 -2.18 -3.81 11.83
CA GLU A 175 -3.02 -2.86 11.11
C GLU A 175 -4.06 -2.17 12.00
N ALA A 176 -4.58 -2.83 13.03
CA ALA A 176 -5.60 -2.23 13.92
C ALA A 176 -5.12 -0.91 14.57
N PRO A 177 -4.00 -0.87 15.33
CA PRO A 177 -3.51 0.38 15.91
C PRO A 177 -3.05 1.38 14.85
N ALA A 178 -2.47 0.91 13.73
CA ALA A 178 -2.00 1.77 12.67
C ALA A 178 -3.17 2.47 11.93
N PHE A 179 -4.28 1.77 11.69
CA PHE A 179 -5.48 2.34 11.10
C PHE A 179 -6.11 3.41 11.99
N LEU A 180 -6.27 3.11 13.29
CA LEU A 180 -6.80 4.07 14.26
C LEU A 180 -5.92 5.32 14.35
N TRP A 181 -4.60 5.15 14.37
CA TRP A 181 -3.67 6.28 14.34
C TRP A 181 -3.86 7.14 13.08
N TYR A 182 -4.01 6.55 11.91
CA TYR A 182 -4.23 7.28 10.66
C TYR A 182 -5.60 7.97 10.62
N ALA A 183 -6.61 7.43 11.30
CA ALA A 183 -7.92 8.07 11.40
C ALA A 183 -7.88 9.41 12.16
N VAL A 184 -7.01 9.51 13.18
CA VAL A 184 -6.92 10.71 14.06
C VAL A 184 -5.67 11.56 13.83
N ARG A 185 -4.66 11.08 13.08
CA ARG A 185 -3.41 11.78 12.81
C ARG A 185 -3.67 13.11 12.09
N PRO A 186 -3.13 14.27 12.55
CA PRO A 186 -3.25 15.52 11.81
C PRO A 186 -2.54 15.43 10.44
N ARG A 187 -3.03 16.22 9.49
CA ARG A 187 -2.45 16.34 8.13
C ARG A 187 -1.15 17.10 8.15
#